data_9b00dfc3d95d3525dde299f44eed917d
#
_entry.id   9b00dfc3d95d3525dde299f44eed917d
#
_cell.length_a   1.000
_cell.length_b   1.000
_cell.length_c   1.000
_cell.angle_alpha   90.00
_cell.angle_beta   90.00
_cell.angle_gamma   90.00
#
_symmetry.space_group_name_H-M   'P 1'
#
loop_
_entity.id
_entity.type
_entity.pdbx_description
1 polymer ?
#
loop_
_entity_poly.entity_id
_entity_poly.type
_entity_poly.pdbx_seq_one_letter_code
_entity_poly.pdbx_strand_id
1 'polypeptide(L)'
;MTNKNKTIAIIGGGPAGGTIGTLLAQKGYKVGIFHTDKRPPLIVGESLLPAVIPMLQKLGIEEEVKSFSVYKPGATVWLGHDEVITSFFSWADGRLPDYAYNTQRDLFDLAVLNASERAGAKIFRTPAKLEKGDLPNTVRFTKETLDKTEGFFKEQPDLIIDASGRTRLLARLLDTPSRKGGRGDVALFAHLDKVFMTDPGNIHVDRHTKGWGWRIPLPGKFSCGIVLNPKYLEKYGDNIEAQYDGFIREEPGLKFFTEGATRLTPVVKYSNYQLISEKMYGPGWATVGDAAGFIDPIFSTGLYLSMKGAFELFKAIESDESNAMQKYEDGRHRELKMWQGVIQSWYNGRLFSLYRAGQKQKNNPIGAAIAPHVQKHLTRIFTGQAVDDVYSRKLFEYMTAFGIIMRNPKDLIVQ
;
A
#
# COMPACT_ATOMS: atom_id res chain seq x y z
N MET A 1 -26.02 10.14 -19.91
CA MET A 1 -25.30 9.51 -21.07
C MET A 1 -23.82 9.83 -20.90
N THR A 2 -23.03 8.85 -20.50
CA THR A 2 -21.58 9.01 -20.36
C THR A 2 -21.00 9.38 -21.73
N ASN A 3 -20.35 10.53 -21.81
CA ASN A 3 -19.79 11.04 -23.08
C ASN A 3 -18.49 10.23 -23.38
N LYS A 4 -18.64 9.13 -24.12
CA LYS A 4 -17.55 8.20 -24.52
C LYS A 4 -16.45 8.86 -25.36
N ASN A 5 -16.63 10.12 -25.77
CA ASN A 5 -15.63 10.87 -26.52
C ASN A 5 -14.62 11.62 -25.66
N LYS A 6 -14.74 11.53 -24.31
CA LYS A 6 -13.79 12.19 -23.41
C LYS A 6 -12.40 11.60 -23.52
N THR A 7 -11.43 12.49 -23.52
CA THR A 7 -10.00 12.19 -23.56
C THR A 7 -9.43 12.26 -22.14
N ILE A 8 -8.73 11.23 -21.70
CA ILE A 8 -8.19 11.14 -20.34
C ILE A 8 -6.69 10.90 -20.40
N ALA A 9 -5.95 11.76 -19.72
CA ALA A 9 -4.52 11.61 -19.55
C ALA A 9 -4.20 11.15 -18.14
N ILE A 10 -3.35 10.13 -18.01
CA ILE A 10 -2.91 9.58 -16.71
C ILE A 10 -1.40 9.79 -16.60
N ILE A 11 -0.94 10.35 -15.48
CA ILE A 11 0.47 10.60 -15.22
C ILE A 11 0.98 9.61 -14.20
N GLY A 12 1.77 8.64 -14.66
CA GLY A 12 2.27 7.52 -13.89
C GLY A 12 1.61 6.20 -14.24
N GLY A 13 2.40 5.24 -14.73
CA GLY A 13 1.98 3.88 -15.10
C GLY A 13 2.22 2.85 -14.00
N GLY A 14 2.22 3.26 -12.73
CA GLY A 14 2.27 2.35 -11.59
C GLY A 14 0.92 1.68 -11.31
N PRO A 15 0.78 0.94 -10.19
CA PRO A 15 -0.43 0.17 -9.87
C PRO A 15 -1.74 0.97 -9.94
N ALA A 16 -1.76 2.21 -9.43
CA ALA A 16 -2.95 3.05 -9.52
C ALA A 16 -3.26 3.48 -10.96
N GLY A 17 -2.23 3.99 -11.68
CA GLY A 17 -2.40 4.49 -13.05
C GLY A 17 -2.74 3.41 -14.06
N GLY A 18 -2.09 2.25 -13.97
CA GLY A 18 -2.42 1.11 -14.82
C GLY A 18 -3.82 0.56 -14.53
N THR A 19 -4.22 0.50 -13.24
CA THR A 19 -5.58 0.07 -12.86
C THR A 19 -6.64 1.00 -13.42
N ILE A 20 -6.55 2.31 -13.18
CA ILE A 20 -7.56 3.26 -13.69
C ILE A 20 -7.53 3.34 -15.21
N GLY A 21 -6.34 3.24 -15.82
CA GLY A 21 -6.17 3.20 -17.26
C GLY A 21 -6.88 2.01 -17.92
N THR A 22 -6.73 0.82 -17.32
CA THR A 22 -7.44 -0.40 -17.78
C THR A 22 -8.95 -0.21 -17.72
N LEU A 23 -9.48 0.24 -16.58
CA LEU A 23 -10.91 0.39 -16.37
C LEU A 23 -11.54 1.40 -17.34
N LEU A 24 -10.88 2.54 -17.53
CA LEU A 24 -11.36 3.59 -18.42
C LEU A 24 -11.27 3.16 -19.90
N ALA A 25 -10.16 2.54 -20.31
CA ALA A 25 -10.00 2.05 -21.69
C ALA A 25 -11.03 0.95 -22.02
N GLN A 26 -11.30 0.00 -21.09
CA GLN A 26 -12.36 -1.00 -21.25
C GLN A 26 -13.76 -0.38 -21.42
N LYS A 27 -14.00 0.80 -20.90
CA LYS A 27 -15.26 1.56 -21.11
C LYS A 27 -15.31 2.34 -22.39
N GLY A 28 -14.22 2.39 -23.14
CA GLY A 28 -14.14 3.07 -24.43
C GLY A 28 -13.72 4.55 -24.34
N TYR A 29 -13.17 4.99 -23.22
CA TYR A 29 -12.52 6.30 -23.15
C TYR A 29 -11.22 6.31 -23.94
N LYS A 30 -10.87 7.46 -24.50
CA LYS A 30 -9.58 7.67 -25.13
C LYS A 30 -8.53 7.98 -24.07
N VAL A 31 -7.75 6.96 -23.67
CA VAL A 31 -6.82 7.02 -22.53
C VAL A 31 -5.38 7.08 -23.00
N GLY A 32 -4.61 8.06 -22.54
CA GLY A 32 -3.15 8.13 -22.68
C GLY A 32 -2.46 8.09 -21.32
N ILE A 33 -1.49 7.18 -21.14
CA ILE A 33 -0.71 7.04 -19.91
C ILE A 33 0.72 7.49 -20.16
N PHE A 34 1.18 8.50 -19.42
CA PHE A 34 2.57 8.94 -19.41
C PHE A 34 3.35 8.17 -18.36
N HIS A 35 4.34 7.41 -18.80
CA HIS A 35 5.16 6.57 -17.95
C HIS A 35 6.62 6.71 -18.34
N THR A 36 7.51 6.71 -17.35
CA THR A 36 8.94 6.66 -17.57
C THR A 36 9.49 5.33 -17.07
N ASP A 37 10.39 4.71 -17.82
CA ASP A 37 11.04 3.46 -17.42
C ASP A 37 12.06 3.67 -16.30
N LYS A 38 12.30 4.92 -15.89
CA LYS A 38 13.20 5.27 -14.80
C LYS A 38 12.58 4.90 -13.45
N ARG A 39 13.00 3.76 -12.90
CA ARG A 39 12.53 3.21 -11.62
C ARG A 39 13.68 3.11 -10.61
N PRO A 40 13.40 3.15 -9.30
CA PRO A 40 14.36 2.71 -8.30
C PRO A 40 14.77 1.26 -8.54
N PRO A 41 15.97 0.84 -8.12
CA PRO A 41 16.42 -0.55 -8.26
C PRO A 41 15.53 -1.55 -7.53
N LEU A 42 14.92 -1.13 -6.44
CA LEU A 42 13.90 -1.89 -5.70
C LEU A 42 12.72 -0.98 -5.37
N ILE A 43 11.52 -1.55 -5.41
CA ILE A 43 10.28 -0.86 -5.06
C ILE A 43 9.66 -1.57 -3.86
N VAL A 44 9.41 -0.83 -2.79
CA VAL A 44 8.77 -1.36 -1.57
C VAL A 44 7.30 -1.73 -1.82
N GLY A 45 6.78 -2.69 -1.03
CA GLY A 45 5.37 -3.12 -1.11
C GLY A 45 5.20 -4.40 -1.92
N GLU A 46 5.97 -5.44 -1.61
CA GLU A 46 6.04 -6.73 -2.30
C GLU A 46 5.10 -7.80 -1.73
N SER A 47 4.23 -7.43 -0.79
CA SER A 47 3.25 -8.34 -0.20
C SER A 47 1.84 -7.78 -0.39
N LEU A 48 0.94 -8.57 -0.97
CA LEU A 48 -0.45 -8.19 -1.25
C LEU A 48 -1.38 -8.55 -0.09
N LEU A 49 -2.58 -7.96 -0.12
CA LEU A 49 -3.72 -8.34 0.72
C LEU A 49 -4.75 -9.15 -0.09
N PRO A 50 -5.53 -10.04 0.53
CA PRO A 50 -6.62 -10.75 -0.14
C PRO A 50 -7.59 -9.85 -0.91
N ALA A 51 -7.85 -8.64 -0.41
CA ALA A 51 -8.70 -7.67 -1.09
C ALA A 51 -8.16 -7.19 -2.46
N VAL A 52 -6.89 -7.43 -2.77
CA VAL A 52 -6.30 -7.13 -4.09
C VAL A 52 -6.68 -8.18 -5.13
N ILE A 53 -6.90 -9.44 -4.72
CA ILE A 53 -7.15 -10.56 -5.65
C ILE A 53 -8.37 -10.32 -6.56
N PRO A 54 -9.56 -9.92 -6.05
CA PRO A 54 -10.69 -9.60 -6.92
C PRO A 54 -10.40 -8.45 -7.90
N MET A 55 -9.49 -7.54 -7.55
CA MET A 55 -9.06 -6.46 -8.45
C MET A 55 -8.20 -7.01 -9.59
N LEU A 56 -7.26 -7.92 -9.30
CA LEU A 56 -6.45 -8.60 -10.33
C LEU A 56 -7.33 -9.42 -11.28
N GLN A 57 -8.34 -10.12 -10.75
CA GLN A 57 -9.33 -10.86 -11.53
C GLN A 57 -10.09 -9.92 -12.47
N LYS A 58 -10.56 -8.77 -11.95
CA LYS A 58 -11.26 -7.77 -12.76
C LYS A 58 -10.40 -7.16 -13.87
N LEU A 59 -9.09 -7.05 -13.65
CA LEU A 59 -8.12 -6.60 -14.65
C LEU A 59 -7.68 -7.73 -15.60
N GLY A 60 -8.03 -8.99 -15.31
CA GLY A 60 -7.65 -10.16 -16.10
C GLY A 60 -6.17 -10.54 -16.00
N ILE A 61 -5.51 -10.24 -14.86
CA ILE A 61 -4.06 -10.45 -14.66
C ILE A 61 -3.70 -11.33 -13.47
N GLU A 62 -4.66 -11.96 -12.80
CA GLU A 62 -4.34 -12.77 -11.62
C GLU A 62 -3.40 -13.92 -11.94
N GLU A 63 -3.66 -14.70 -13.00
CA GLU A 63 -2.81 -15.84 -13.38
C GLU A 63 -1.40 -15.38 -13.82
N GLU A 64 -1.30 -14.21 -14.47
CA GLU A 64 -0.02 -13.59 -14.81
C GLU A 64 0.77 -13.26 -13.53
N VAL A 65 0.14 -12.58 -12.55
CA VAL A 65 0.76 -12.23 -11.27
C VAL A 65 1.14 -13.46 -10.48
N LYS A 66 0.30 -14.48 -10.42
CA LYS A 66 0.56 -15.76 -9.76
C LYS A 66 1.81 -16.45 -10.29
N SER A 67 2.05 -16.38 -11.59
CA SER A 67 3.16 -17.09 -12.25
C SER A 67 4.56 -16.64 -11.77
N PHE A 68 4.70 -15.41 -11.27
CA PHE A 68 5.95 -14.85 -10.76
C PHE A 68 5.90 -14.47 -9.28
N SER A 69 4.95 -15.02 -8.52
CA SER A 69 4.72 -14.70 -7.12
C SER A 69 4.77 -15.94 -6.22
N VAL A 70 4.96 -15.73 -4.93
CA VAL A 70 4.80 -16.75 -3.90
C VAL A 70 3.39 -16.68 -3.33
N TYR A 71 2.71 -17.81 -3.22
CA TYR A 71 1.40 -17.93 -2.56
C TYR A 71 1.51 -17.51 -1.09
N LYS A 72 0.62 -16.63 -0.65
CA LYS A 72 0.62 -16.07 0.70
C LYS A 72 -0.68 -16.46 1.42
N PRO A 73 -0.65 -17.42 2.36
CA PRO A 73 -1.83 -17.84 3.11
C PRO A 73 -2.16 -16.96 4.32
N GLY A 74 -1.22 -16.08 4.74
CA GLY A 74 -1.40 -15.30 5.97
C GLY A 74 -0.26 -14.35 6.27
N ALA A 75 -0.12 -14.07 7.57
CA ALA A 75 0.97 -13.25 8.10
C ALA A 75 1.40 -13.79 9.47
N THR A 76 2.70 -13.69 9.76
CA THR A 76 3.30 -14.10 11.04
C THR A 76 3.99 -12.88 11.65
N VAL A 77 3.66 -12.57 12.89
CA VAL A 77 4.24 -11.45 13.65
C VAL A 77 5.06 -11.99 14.81
N TRP A 78 6.30 -11.56 14.89
CA TRP A 78 7.21 -11.87 15.99
C TRP A 78 7.28 -10.69 16.96
N LEU A 79 6.94 -10.94 18.24
CA LEU A 79 7.02 -9.97 19.33
C LEU A 79 8.32 -10.14 20.12
N GLY A 80 9.46 -10.01 19.47
CA GLY A 80 10.74 -10.52 19.94
C GLY A 80 11.02 -11.87 19.32
N HIS A 81 11.94 -12.66 19.86
CA HIS A 81 12.31 -13.96 19.28
C HIS A 81 11.54 -15.17 19.86
N ASP A 82 10.73 -14.97 20.89
CA ASP A 82 10.07 -16.06 21.65
C ASP A 82 8.55 -16.06 21.50
N GLU A 83 7.94 -14.95 21.13
CA GLU A 83 6.47 -14.82 21.06
C GLU A 83 6.03 -14.59 19.61
N VAL A 84 5.23 -15.51 19.09
CA VAL A 84 4.80 -15.54 17.68
C VAL A 84 3.29 -15.49 17.58
N ILE A 85 2.78 -14.69 16.66
CA ILE A 85 1.38 -14.57 16.29
C ILE A 85 1.24 -14.92 14.81
N THR A 86 0.72 -16.10 14.49
CA THR A 86 0.36 -16.45 13.12
C THR A 86 -1.12 -16.24 12.88
N SER A 87 -1.48 -15.66 11.75
CA SER A 87 -2.86 -15.45 11.31
C SER A 87 -2.99 -15.90 9.85
N PHE A 88 -3.93 -16.81 9.60
CA PHE A 88 -4.27 -17.28 8.25
C PHE A 88 -5.51 -16.56 7.72
N PHE A 89 -5.50 -16.21 6.45
CA PHE A 89 -6.61 -15.49 5.83
C PHE A 89 -7.89 -16.32 5.77
N SER A 90 -7.79 -17.66 5.76
CA SER A 90 -8.94 -18.58 5.86
C SER A 90 -9.80 -18.36 7.09
N TRP A 91 -9.27 -17.72 8.14
CA TRP A 91 -10.04 -17.40 9.35
C TRP A 91 -11.05 -16.25 9.15
N ALA A 92 -10.96 -15.51 8.04
CA ALA A 92 -11.83 -14.36 7.76
C ALA A 92 -13.24 -14.71 7.25
N ASP A 93 -13.56 -16.01 7.01
CA ASP A 93 -14.92 -16.47 6.65
C ASP A 93 -15.40 -16.07 5.24
N GLY A 94 -14.58 -16.34 4.22
CA GLY A 94 -15.06 -16.50 2.83
C GLY A 94 -15.60 -15.27 2.07
N ARG A 95 -15.52 -14.04 2.61
CA ARG A 95 -15.93 -12.82 1.90
C ARG A 95 -14.93 -12.39 0.83
N LEU A 96 -13.66 -12.73 1.04
CA LEU A 96 -12.56 -12.55 0.11
C LEU A 96 -11.84 -13.89 -0.07
N PRO A 97 -11.02 -14.06 -1.09
CA PRO A 97 -10.10 -15.19 -1.17
C PRO A 97 -9.28 -15.34 0.13
N ASP A 98 -9.02 -16.58 0.50
CA ASP A 98 -8.25 -16.93 1.71
C ASP A 98 -6.75 -16.92 1.47
N TYR A 99 -6.31 -16.25 0.42
CA TYR A 99 -4.92 -16.10 0.01
C TYR A 99 -4.65 -14.71 -0.58
N ALA A 100 -3.38 -14.42 -0.71
CA ALA A 100 -2.83 -13.33 -1.49
C ALA A 100 -1.53 -13.80 -2.15
N TYR A 101 -0.70 -12.87 -2.61
CA TYR A 101 0.62 -13.14 -3.18
C TYR A 101 1.68 -12.25 -2.57
N ASN A 102 2.89 -12.78 -2.45
CA ASN A 102 4.11 -11.99 -2.33
C ASN A 102 4.74 -11.92 -3.72
N THR A 103 4.96 -10.73 -4.24
CA THR A 103 5.25 -10.50 -5.64
C THR A 103 6.40 -9.52 -5.85
N GLN A 104 7.19 -9.73 -6.88
CA GLN A 104 8.20 -8.77 -7.31
C GLN A 104 7.53 -7.56 -7.94
N ARG A 105 7.82 -6.37 -7.41
CA ARG A 105 7.14 -5.12 -7.79
C ARG A 105 7.41 -4.67 -9.22
N ASP A 106 8.57 -4.94 -9.75
CA ASP A 106 8.89 -4.63 -11.16
C ASP A 106 7.98 -5.41 -12.12
N LEU A 107 7.81 -6.71 -11.89
CA LEU A 107 6.92 -7.57 -12.69
C LEU A 107 5.45 -7.24 -12.46
N PHE A 108 5.06 -7.02 -11.20
CA PHE A 108 3.68 -6.66 -10.85
C PHE A 108 3.26 -5.34 -11.48
N ASP A 109 4.08 -4.29 -11.34
CA ASP A 109 3.77 -2.97 -11.89
C ASP A 109 3.70 -3.03 -13.43
N LEU A 110 4.57 -3.83 -14.06
CA LEU A 110 4.54 -4.06 -15.50
C LEU A 110 3.28 -4.79 -15.96
N ALA A 111 2.86 -5.85 -15.24
CA ALA A 111 1.64 -6.60 -15.55
C ALA A 111 0.41 -5.68 -15.50
N VAL A 112 0.32 -4.81 -14.49
CA VAL A 112 -0.78 -3.83 -14.37
C VAL A 112 -0.74 -2.79 -15.50
N LEU A 113 0.45 -2.28 -15.87
CA LEU A 113 0.59 -1.34 -17.00
C LEU A 113 0.23 -2.00 -18.33
N ASN A 114 0.71 -3.21 -18.58
CA ASN A 114 0.39 -3.97 -19.78
C ASN A 114 -1.11 -4.30 -19.90
N ALA A 115 -1.79 -4.52 -18.78
CA ALA A 115 -3.24 -4.68 -18.79
C ALA A 115 -3.95 -3.45 -19.34
N SER A 116 -3.48 -2.25 -19.03
CA SER A 116 -4.04 -1.00 -19.57
C SER A 116 -3.80 -0.87 -21.08
N GLU A 117 -2.62 -1.27 -21.55
CA GLU A 117 -2.30 -1.28 -22.99
C GLU A 117 -3.16 -2.30 -23.74
N ARG A 118 -3.29 -3.54 -23.21
CA ARG A 118 -4.20 -4.56 -23.78
C ARG A 118 -5.66 -4.10 -23.80
N ALA A 119 -6.07 -3.25 -22.87
CA ALA A 119 -7.42 -2.67 -22.83
C ALA A 119 -7.62 -1.52 -23.84
N GLY A 120 -6.55 -1.05 -24.50
CA GLY A 120 -6.59 0.01 -25.52
C GLY A 120 -6.06 1.37 -25.08
N ALA A 121 -5.45 1.49 -23.90
CA ALA A 121 -4.77 2.72 -23.51
C ALA A 121 -3.46 2.89 -24.30
N LYS A 122 -3.15 4.12 -24.73
CA LYS A 122 -1.87 4.46 -25.36
C LYS A 122 -0.82 4.77 -24.28
N ILE A 123 0.30 4.09 -24.32
CA ILE A 123 1.41 4.34 -23.40
C ILE A 123 2.41 5.30 -24.06
N PHE A 124 2.67 6.42 -23.41
CA PHE A 124 3.72 7.38 -23.77
C PHE A 124 4.91 7.19 -22.83
N ARG A 125 6.02 6.64 -23.34
CA ARG A 125 7.26 6.41 -22.59
C ARG A 125 8.08 7.69 -22.44
N THR A 126 7.43 8.73 -21.90
CA THR A 126 8.00 10.07 -21.71
C THR A 126 7.36 10.74 -20.48
N PRO A 127 8.08 11.61 -19.78
CA PRO A 127 7.47 12.40 -18.70
C PRO A 127 6.47 13.42 -19.30
N ALA A 128 5.34 13.60 -18.61
CA ALA A 128 4.45 14.70 -18.85
C ALA A 128 4.90 15.94 -18.08
N LYS A 129 4.91 17.10 -18.74
CA LYS A 129 5.07 18.40 -18.11
C LYS A 129 3.71 19.10 -18.06
N LEU A 130 3.38 19.61 -16.88
CA LEU A 130 2.15 20.35 -16.60
C LEU A 130 2.46 21.77 -16.18
N GLU A 131 1.51 22.65 -16.43
CA GLU A 131 1.50 24.02 -15.93
C GLU A 131 0.11 24.36 -15.36
N LYS A 132 0.04 25.42 -14.54
CA LYS A 132 -1.23 25.96 -14.05
C LYS A 132 -2.05 26.46 -15.25
N GLY A 133 -3.34 26.16 -15.26
CA GLY A 133 -4.25 26.65 -16.28
C GLY A 133 -4.62 28.11 -16.05
N ASP A 134 -5.41 28.66 -16.96
CA ASP A 134 -5.80 30.08 -16.93
C ASP A 134 -6.85 30.40 -15.84
N LEU A 135 -7.58 29.40 -15.37
CA LEU A 135 -8.54 29.52 -14.27
C LEU A 135 -7.94 28.99 -12.95
N PRO A 136 -8.40 29.50 -11.80
CA PRO A 136 -7.95 28.99 -10.51
C PRO A 136 -8.13 27.48 -10.37
N ASN A 137 -7.13 26.80 -9.79
CA ASN A 137 -7.15 25.35 -9.57
C ASN A 137 -7.34 24.50 -10.83
N THR A 138 -7.01 25.00 -12.00
CA THR A 138 -6.95 24.21 -13.24
C THR A 138 -5.51 23.90 -13.61
N VAL A 139 -5.34 22.85 -14.40
CA VAL A 139 -4.04 22.40 -14.93
C VAL A 139 -4.16 22.07 -16.40
N ARG A 140 -3.06 22.20 -17.11
CA ARG A 140 -2.98 21.81 -18.52
C ARG A 140 -1.61 21.23 -18.87
N PHE A 141 -1.55 20.48 -19.94
CA PHE A 141 -0.28 20.09 -20.52
C PHE A 141 0.44 21.27 -21.15
N THR A 142 1.77 21.31 -20.99
CA THR A 142 2.59 22.19 -21.80
C THR A 142 2.51 21.79 -23.27
N LYS A 143 2.79 22.75 -24.17
CA LYS A 143 2.85 22.47 -25.63
C LYS A 143 3.83 21.32 -25.92
N GLU A 144 5.00 21.29 -25.28
CA GLU A 144 5.98 20.20 -25.42
C GLU A 144 5.36 18.82 -25.11
N THR A 145 4.51 18.72 -24.08
CA THR A 145 3.85 17.45 -23.73
C THR A 145 2.82 17.05 -24.78
N LEU A 146 2.01 18.00 -25.26
CA LEU A 146 1.03 17.73 -26.33
C LEU A 146 1.72 17.28 -27.62
N ASP A 147 2.80 17.96 -28.03
CA ASP A 147 3.55 17.62 -29.24
C ASP A 147 4.10 16.18 -29.18
N LYS A 148 4.54 15.72 -28.00
CA LYS A 148 5.00 14.32 -27.77
C LYS A 148 3.91 13.27 -27.89
N THR A 149 2.64 13.66 -27.95
CA THR A 149 1.54 12.70 -28.15
C THR A 149 1.26 12.43 -29.63
N GLU A 150 1.99 13.08 -30.56
CA GLU A 150 1.88 12.86 -32.01
C GLU A 150 0.43 12.96 -32.50
N GLY A 151 -0.33 13.91 -31.96
CA GLY A 151 -1.74 14.13 -32.28
C GLY A 151 -2.73 13.17 -31.64
N PHE A 152 -2.28 12.28 -30.74
CA PHE A 152 -3.20 11.49 -29.93
C PHE A 152 -4.11 12.39 -29.10
N PHE A 153 -3.58 13.37 -28.38
CA PHE A 153 -4.34 14.47 -27.82
C PHE A 153 -4.24 15.66 -28.78
N LYS A 154 -5.33 15.94 -29.53
CA LYS A 154 -5.37 17.10 -30.44
C LYS A 154 -5.45 18.43 -29.69
N GLU A 155 -6.07 18.39 -28.51
CA GLU A 155 -6.27 19.49 -27.58
C GLU A 155 -5.94 19.03 -26.18
N GLN A 156 -6.13 19.91 -25.18
CA GLN A 156 -5.99 19.52 -23.79
C GLN A 156 -6.95 18.35 -23.46
N PRO A 157 -6.50 17.34 -22.68
CA PRO A 157 -7.39 16.27 -22.27
C PRO A 157 -8.51 16.80 -21.37
N ASP A 158 -9.70 16.20 -21.48
CA ASP A 158 -10.86 16.55 -20.65
C ASP A 158 -10.61 16.29 -19.15
N LEU A 159 -9.76 15.31 -18.84
CA LEU A 159 -9.39 14.95 -17.47
C LEU A 159 -7.92 14.54 -17.41
N ILE A 160 -7.21 15.10 -16.45
CA ILE A 160 -5.83 14.73 -16.10
C ILE A 160 -5.84 14.01 -14.74
N ILE A 161 -5.38 12.76 -14.71
CA ILE A 161 -5.30 11.95 -13.49
C ILE A 161 -3.84 11.87 -13.05
N ASP A 162 -3.53 12.41 -11.87
CA ASP A 162 -2.22 12.25 -11.23
C ASP A 162 -2.13 10.92 -10.49
N ALA A 163 -1.44 9.97 -11.09
CA ALA A 163 -1.04 8.69 -10.53
C ALA A 163 0.49 8.61 -10.36
N SER A 164 1.16 9.76 -10.21
CA SER A 164 2.62 9.88 -10.13
C SER A 164 3.22 9.38 -8.81
N GLY A 165 2.39 8.79 -7.95
CA GLY A 165 2.80 8.23 -6.68
C GLY A 165 3.41 9.29 -5.76
N ARG A 166 4.54 9.00 -5.15
CA ARG A 166 5.21 9.89 -4.19
C ARG A 166 5.71 11.21 -4.80
N THR A 167 5.75 11.32 -6.13
CA THR A 167 6.06 12.58 -6.80
C THR A 167 4.98 13.62 -6.55
N ARG A 168 3.70 13.21 -6.46
CA ARG A 168 2.55 14.08 -6.17
C ARG A 168 2.55 15.34 -7.04
N LEU A 169 2.57 15.11 -8.35
CA LEU A 169 2.83 16.16 -9.34
C LEU A 169 1.82 17.31 -9.24
N LEU A 170 0.52 16.99 -9.22
CA LEU A 170 -0.53 18.02 -9.13
C LEU A 170 -0.57 18.71 -7.78
N ALA A 171 -0.36 17.97 -6.70
CA ALA A 171 -0.34 18.57 -5.36
C ALA A 171 0.78 19.60 -5.21
N ARG A 172 1.95 19.34 -5.82
CA ARG A 172 3.07 20.30 -5.84
C ARG A 172 2.81 21.48 -6.78
N LEU A 173 2.27 21.21 -7.98
CA LEU A 173 2.00 22.25 -8.96
C LEU A 173 0.94 23.24 -8.48
N LEU A 174 -0.11 22.74 -7.79
CA LEU A 174 -1.23 23.54 -7.31
C LEU A 174 -1.05 24.02 -5.85
N ASP A 175 0.10 23.73 -5.23
CA ASP A 175 0.35 24.05 -3.83
C ASP A 175 -0.71 23.47 -2.89
N THR A 176 -1.26 22.30 -3.21
CA THR A 176 -2.32 21.67 -2.43
C THR A 176 -1.81 21.28 -1.04
N PRO A 177 -2.46 21.73 0.04
CA PRO A 177 -2.10 21.35 1.39
C PRO A 177 -2.12 19.84 1.60
N SER A 178 -1.27 19.38 2.50
CA SER A 178 -1.16 17.96 2.85
C SER A 178 -0.96 17.78 4.34
N ARG A 179 -1.66 16.81 4.88
CA ARG A 179 -1.46 16.38 6.26
C ARG A 179 -0.32 15.37 6.32
N LYS A 180 0.66 15.64 7.17
CA LYS A 180 1.75 14.69 7.46
C LYS A 180 1.31 13.70 8.51
N GLY A 181 1.82 12.48 8.43
CA GLY A 181 1.73 11.50 9.52
C GLY A 181 2.59 11.91 10.71
N GLY A 182 2.28 11.34 11.89
CA GLY A 182 2.98 11.67 13.14
C GLY A 182 4.38 11.05 13.29
N ARG A 183 4.81 10.17 12.37
CA ARG A 183 6.09 9.46 12.43
C ARG A 183 6.99 9.88 11.29
N GLY A 184 8.28 10.09 11.63
CA GLY A 184 9.34 10.41 10.67
C GLY A 184 10.24 9.21 10.35
N ASP A 185 9.70 7.98 10.40
CA ASP A 185 10.47 6.76 10.20
C ASP A 185 11.02 6.65 8.78
N VAL A 186 12.11 5.91 8.67
CA VAL A 186 12.70 5.52 7.39
C VAL A 186 12.61 4.00 7.23
N ALA A 187 12.47 3.55 6.01
CA ALA A 187 12.60 2.15 5.65
C ALA A 187 13.91 1.93 4.92
N LEU A 188 14.70 0.96 5.38
CA LEU A 188 15.86 0.42 4.67
C LEU A 188 15.59 -1.03 4.31
N PHE A 189 15.84 -1.44 3.08
CA PHE A 189 15.62 -2.84 2.68
C PHE A 189 16.50 -3.27 1.52
N ALA A 190 16.68 -4.59 1.44
CA ALA A 190 17.37 -5.26 0.37
C ALA A 190 16.76 -6.65 0.13
N HIS A 191 17.15 -7.33 -0.95
CA HIS A 191 16.86 -8.74 -1.12
C HIS A 191 18.04 -9.58 -0.58
N LEU A 192 17.70 -10.68 0.11
CA LEU A 192 18.63 -11.66 0.68
C LEU A 192 18.40 -13.03 0.04
N ASP A 193 19.43 -13.87 0.02
CA ASP A 193 19.37 -15.23 -0.55
C ASP A 193 18.61 -16.21 0.36
N LYS A 194 18.68 -16.01 1.67
CA LYS A 194 18.03 -16.85 2.68
C LYS A 194 17.69 -16.06 3.94
N VAL A 195 16.64 -16.47 4.61
CA VAL A 195 16.25 -16.02 5.96
C VAL A 195 15.47 -17.13 6.65
N PHE A 196 15.47 -17.12 7.96
CA PHE A 196 14.64 -18.05 8.72
C PHE A 196 13.16 -17.69 8.59
N MET A 197 12.34 -18.68 8.25
CA MET A 197 10.89 -18.58 8.11
C MET A 197 10.22 -19.80 8.77
N THR A 198 9.15 -19.59 9.53
CA THR A 198 8.37 -20.68 10.15
C THR A 198 7.18 -21.12 9.31
N ASP A 199 6.48 -20.15 8.72
CA ASP A 199 5.22 -20.39 7.99
C ASP A 199 5.47 -20.12 6.49
N PRO A 200 5.56 -21.18 5.65
CA PRO A 200 5.82 -21.01 4.22
C PRO A 200 4.80 -20.09 3.55
N GLY A 201 5.30 -19.11 2.80
CA GLY A 201 4.48 -18.15 2.08
C GLY A 201 3.98 -16.96 2.90
N ASN A 202 3.90 -17.05 4.22
CA ASN A 202 3.55 -15.90 5.05
C ASN A 202 4.59 -14.77 4.93
N ILE A 203 4.12 -13.53 4.95
CA ILE A 203 5.00 -12.43 5.35
C ILE A 203 5.30 -12.55 6.83
N HIS A 204 6.55 -12.38 7.21
CA HIS A 204 6.94 -12.24 8.61
C HIS A 204 7.19 -10.77 8.94
N VAL A 205 6.65 -10.32 10.06
CA VAL A 205 6.85 -8.96 10.60
C VAL A 205 7.51 -9.11 11.97
N ASP A 206 8.67 -8.51 12.11
CA ASP A 206 9.50 -8.61 13.29
C ASP A 206 9.40 -7.31 14.08
N ARG A 207 8.62 -7.33 15.19
CA ARG A 207 8.51 -6.18 16.06
C ARG A 207 9.71 -6.10 17.01
N HIS A 208 10.26 -4.92 17.14
CA HIS A 208 11.25 -4.57 18.17
C HIS A 208 10.95 -3.19 18.78
N THR A 209 11.60 -2.83 19.87
CA THR A 209 11.30 -1.58 20.60
C THR A 209 11.58 -0.33 19.79
N LYS A 210 12.56 -0.35 18.90
CA LYS A 210 13.01 0.79 18.08
C LYS A 210 12.24 0.93 16.76
N GLY A 211 11.43 -0.08 16.38
CA GLY A 211 10.76 -0.14 15.09
C GLY A 211 10.22 -1.52 14.79
N TRP A 212 10.25 -1.90 13.53
CA TRP A 212 9.88 -3.23 13.07
C TRP A 212 10.64 -3.59 11.79
N GLY A 213 10.71 -4.87 11.49
CA GLY A 213 11.27 -5.40 10.25
C GLY A 213 10.27 -6.26 9.50
N TRP A 214 10.61 -6.61 8.26
CA TRP A 214 9.85 -7.58 7.50
C TRP A 214 10.77 -8.58 6.81
N ARG A 215 10.24 -9.78 6.60
CA ARG A 215 10.80 -10.84 5.77
C ARG A 215 9.68 -11.35 4.86
N ILE A 216 9.80 -11.10 3.56
CA ILE A 216 8.80 -11.48 2.56
C ILE A 216 9.42 -12.49 1.61
N PRO A 217 8.89 -13.73 1.54
CA PRO A 217 9.38 -14.70 0.57
C PRO A 217 8.98 -14.30 -0.85
N LEU A 218 9.95 -14.27 -1.75
CA LEU A 218 9.79 -14.02 -3.18
C LEU A 218 10.39 -15.22 -3.94
N PRO A 219 10.08 -15.42 -5.23
CA PRO A 219 10.70 -16.48 -6.01
C PRO A 219 12.23 -16.40 -5.98
N GLY A 220 12.87 -17.39 -5.34
CA GLY A 220 14.34 -17.54 -5.26
C GLY A 220 15.07 -16.55 -4.34
N LYS A 221 14.36 -15.72 -3.55
CA LYS A 221 14.95 -14.72 -2.66
C LYS A 221 13.96 -14.26 -1.60
N PHE A 222 14.42 -13.38 -0.72
CA PHE A 222 13.59 -12.78 0.33
C PHE A 222 13.78 -11.26 0.33
N SER A 223 12.68 -10.51 0.40
CA SER A 223 12.74 -9.10 0.70
C SER A 223 12.84 -8.91 2.21
N CYS A 224 13.89 -8.26 2.65
CA CYS A 224 14.12 -7.99 4.08
C CYS A 224 14.33 -6.51 4.31
N GLY A 225 13.58 -5.95 5.25
CA GLY A 225 13.68 -4.53 5.56
C GLY A 225 13.42 -4.22 7.01
N ILE A 226 13.78 -3.00 7.36
CA ILE A 226 13.60 -2.41 8.68
C ILE A 226 12.94 -1.05 8.55
N VAL A 227 12.03 -0.72 9.48
CA VAL A 227 11.38 0.58 9.59
C VAL A 227 11.58 1.10 11.00
N LEU A 228 12.22 2.25 11.13
CA LEU A 228 12.54 2.84 12.43
C LEU A 228 12.86 4.33 12.30
N ASN A 229 12.89 5.00 13.46
CA ASN A 229 13.32 6.38 13.50
C ASN A 229 14.81 6.49 13.10
N PRO A 230 15.19 7.41 12.19
CA PRO A 230 16.56 7.53 11.69
C PRO A 230 17.60 7.77 12.78
N LYS A 231 17.25 8.34 13.93
CA LYS A 231 18.16 8.54 15.08
C LYS A 231 18.84 7.24 15.55
N TYR A 232 18.19 6.09 15.38
CA TYR A 232 18.74 4.79 15.74
C TYR A 232 19.77 4.24 14.75
N LEU A 233 19.89 4.88 13.58
CA LEU A 233 20.84 4.55 12.52
C LEU A 233 22.11 5.40 12.55
N GLU A 234 22.08 6.57 13.20
CA GLU A 234 23.17 7.54 13.23
C GLU A 234 24.52 6.96 13.68
N LYS A 235 24.49 6.05 14.65
CA LYS A 235 25.71 5.39 15.16
C LYS A 235 26.46 4.52 14.15
N TYR A 236 25.82 4.20 13.01
CA TYR A 236 26.45 3.41 11.95
C TYR A 236 27.01 4.30 10.81
N GLY A 237 27.00 5.63 10.99
CA GLY A 237 27.46 6.61 10.00
C GLY A 237 26.42 6.90 8.89
N ASP A 238 26.86 7.56 7.82
CA ASP A 238 25.98 8.07 6.77
C ASP A 238 25.73 7.05 5.64
N ASN A 239 26.51 5.97 5.57
CA ASN A 239 26.36 4.95 4.55
C ASN A 239 25.13 4.09 4.83
N ILE A 240 24.17 4.07 3.91
CA ILE A 240 22.89 3.34 4.09
C ILE A 240 23.05 1.83 4.23
N GLU A 241 24.08 1.27 3.61
CA GLU A 241 24.38 -0.15 3.70
C GLU A 241 24.97 -0.50 5.08
N ALA A 242 25.89 0.34 5.57
CA ALA A 242 26.42 0.22 6.93
C ALA A 242 25.31 0.39 7.99
N GLN A 243 24.37 1.30 7.77
CA GLN A 243 23.20 1.50 8.62
C GLN A 243 22.32 0.23 8.67
N TYR A 244 22.00 -0.33 7.51
CA TYR A 244 21.18 -1.53 7.39
C TYR A 244 21.87 -2.74 8.01
N ASP A 245 23.08 -3.06 7.56
CA ASP A 245 23.84 -4.23 8.02
C ASP A 245 24.19 -4.13 9.51
N GLY A 246 24.54 -2.92 9.98
CA GLY A 246 24.86 -2.68 11.38
C GLY A 246 23.65 -2.88 12.29
N PHE A 247 22.49 -2.36 11.91
CA PHE A 247 21.26 -2.52 12.69
C PHE A 247 20.80 -3.98 12.76
N ILE A 248 20.81 -4.71 11.64
CA ILE A 248 20.43 -6.13 11.59
C ILE A 248 21.35 -6.97 12.48
N ARG A 249 22.65 -6.72 12.48
CA ARG A 249 23.61 -7.47 13.30
C ARG A 249 23.43 -7.23 14.80
N GLU A 250 22.96 -6.05 15.21
CA GLU A 250 22.81 -5.71 16.62
C GLU A 250 21.43 -6.04 17.19
N GLU A 251 20.39 -6.03 16.37
CA GLU A 251 19.04 -6.36 16.82
C GLU A 251 18.90 -7.88 16.96
N PRO A 252 18.69 -8.43 18.17
CA PRO A 252 18.80 -9.87 18.41
C PRO A 252 17.90 -10.73 17.53
N GLY A 253 16.64 -10.32 17.34
CA GLY A 253 15.68 -11.04 16.49
C GLY A 253 16.11 -11.03 15.02
N LEU A 254 16.44 -9.86 14.47
CA LEU A 254 16.84 -9.73 13.09
C LEU A 254 18.15 -10.48 12.80
N LYS A 255 19.13 -10.40 13.74
CA LYS A 255 20.38 -11.17 13.66
C LYS A 255 20.10 -12.68 13.54
N PHE A 256 19.24 -13.21 14.39
CA PHE A 256 18.86 -14.63 14.38
C PHE A 256 18.20 -15.02 13.05
N PHE A 257 17.24 -14.21 12.57
CA PHE A 257 16.49 -14.52 11.35
C PHE A 257 17.29 -14.41 10.06
N THR A 258 18.40 -13.66 10.06
CA THR A 258 19.24 -13.41 8.88
C THR A 258 20.62 -14.06 9.00
N GLU A 259 20.81 -14.98 9.95
CA GLU A 259 22.10 -15.64 10.15
C GLU A 259 22.58 -16.34 8.88
N GLY A 260 23.81 -16.02 8.48
CA GLY A 260 24.43 -16.56 7.27
C GLY A 260 23.77 -16.14 5.96
N ALA A 261 22.87 -15.15 5.95
CA ALA A 261 22.30 -14.61 4.73
C ALA A 261 23.30 -13.72 3.97
N THR A 262 23.20 -13.76 2.63
CA THR A 262 23.94 -12.89 1.72
C THR A 262 22.98 -11.88 1.08
N ARG A 263 23.39 -10.63 1.03
CA ARG A 263 22.62 -9.57 0.37
C ARG A 263 22.81 -9.67 -1.15
N LEU A 264 21.69 -9.77 -1.88
CA LEU A 264 21.65 -9.93 -3.33
C LEU A 264 21.53 -8.59 -4.08
N THR A 265 21.13 -7.52 -3.40
CA THR A 265 20.90 -6.19 -4.00
C THR A 265 21.50 -5.09 -3.14
N PRO A 266 21.78 -3.90 -3.70
CA PRO A 266 22.03 -2.71 -2.89
C PRO A 266 20.89 -2.45 -1.92
N VAL A 267 21.19 -1.76 -0.81
CA VAL A 267 20.17 -1.28 0.13
C VAL A 267 19.45 -0.07 -0.45
N VAL A 268 18.13 -0.05 -0.35
CA VAL A 268 17.31 1.10 -0.76
C VAL A 268 16.69 1.74 0.47
N LYS A 269 16.69 3.08 0.49
CA LYS A 269 16.11 3.89 1.56
C LYS A 269 14.86 4.61 1.08
N TYR A 270 13.77 4.43 1.81
CA TYR A 270 12.56 5.23 1.69
C TYR A 270 12.33 6.06 2.93
N SER A 271 12.06 7.35 2.77
CA SER A 271 11.85 8.26 3.89
C SER A 271 10.61 9.12 3.70
N ASN A 272 10.03 9.54 4.81
CA ASN A 272 8.99 10.56 4.93
C ASN A 272 7.85 10.45 3.91
N TYR A 273 7.14 9.35 3.94
CA TYR A 273 6.13 9.01 2.96
C TYR A 273 4.68 9.13 3.49
N GLN A 274 4.48 9.42 4.78
CA GLN A 274 3.14 9.58 5.37
C GLN A 274 2.55 10.95 5.02
N LEU A 275 1.97 11.07 3.84
CA LEU A 275 1.35 12.30 3.34
C LEU A 275 -0.04 12.00 2.81
N ILE A 276 -1.04 12.82 3.19
CA ILE A 276 -2.41 12.76 2.69
C ILE A 276 -2.77 14.12 2.10
N SER A 277 -3.11 14.17 0.82
CA SER A 277 -3.56 15.40 0.15
C SER A 277 -4.91 15.82 0.70
N GLU A 278 -5.10 17.11 0.98
CA GLU A 278 -6.37 17.62 1.46
C GLU A 278 -7.41 17.74 0.33
N LYS A 279 -6.93 17.96 -0.90
CA LYS A 279 -7.73 17.92 -2.12
C LYS A 279 -7.26 16.83 -3.04
N MET A 280 -8.21 16.04 -3.56
CA MET A 280 -7.94 14.91 -4.43
C MET A 280 -8.55 15.09 -5.82
N TYR A 281 -9.28 16.17 -6.05
CA TYR A 281 -9.84 16.53 -7.36
C TYR A 281 -10.07 18.03 -7.48
N GLY A 282 -10.24 18.48 -8.73
CA GLY A 282 -10.62 19.83 -9.10
C GLY A 282 -11.09 19.89 -10.54
N PRO A 283 -11.29 21.10 -11.10
CA PRO A 283 -11.76 21.26 -12.47
C PRO A 283 -10.77 20.63 -13.46
N GLY A 284 -11.19 19.54 -14.12
CA GLY A 284 -10.40 18.84 -15.12
C GLY A 284 -9.26 17.98 -14.58
N TRP A 285 -9.16 17.73 -13.27
CA TRP A 285 -8.13 16.87 -12.72
C TRP A 285 -8.58 16.05 -11.50
N ALA A 286 -7.89 14.94 -11.27
CA ALA A 286 -8.00 14.13 -10.05
C ALA A 286 -6.65 13.51 -9.68
N THR A 287 -6.52 13.06 -8.42
CA THR A 287 -5.34 12.32 -7.94
C THR A 287 -5.74 10.92 -7.46
N VAL A 288 -4.84 9.94 -7.61
CA VAL A 288 -5.08 8.55 -7.22
C VAL A 288 -3.80 7.88 -6.72
N GLY A 289 -3.93 6.83 -5.92
CA GLY A 289 -2.78 6.12 -5.33
C GLY A 289 -2.03 6.98 -4.32
N ASP A 290 -0.70 6.82 -4.24
CA ASP A 290 0.13 7.57 -3.30
C ASP A 290 0.15 9.08 -3.59
N ALA A 291 -0.22 9.52 -4.79
CA ALA A 291 -0.40 10.93 -5.11
C ALA A 291 -1.57 11.54 -4.33
N ALA A 292 -2.62 10.77 -4.08
CA ALA A 292 -3.73 11.16 -3.21
C ALA A 292 -3.37 11.02 -1.72
N GLY A 293 -2.66 9.95 -1.35
CA GLY A 293 -2.18 9.77 0.02
C GLY A 293 -1.60 8.39 0.30
N PHE A 294 -0.59 8.39 1.15
CA PHE A 294 0.03 7.20 1.71
C PHE A 294 0.14 7.32 3.23
N ILE A 295 0.06 6.21 3.95
CA ILE A 295 0.05 6.21 5.42
C ILE A 295 1.25 5.47 6.02
N ASP A 296 1.34 4.14 5.86
CA ASP A 296 2.39 3.32 6.48
C ASP A 296 2.46 1.94 5.81
N PRO A 297 3.64 1.32 5.65
CA PRO A 297 3.76 0.01 5.01
C PRO A 297 3.42 -1.18 5.89
N ILE A 298 3.20 -1.02 7.20
CA ILE A 298 3.14 -2.12 8.20
C ILE A 298 2.14 -3.23 7.87
N PHE A 299 0.97 -2.93 7.31
CA PHE A 299 -0.06 -3.92 7.00
C PHE A 299 -0.21 -4.20 5.50
N SER A 300 0.83 -3.91 4.70
CA SER A 300 0.81 -4.13 3.24
C SER A 300 -0.34 -3.41 2.51
N THR A 301 -0.80 -2.28 3.06
CA THR A 301 -1.99 -1.57 2.55
C THR A 301 -1.74 -0.74 1.30
N GLY A 302 -0.48 -0.39 0.98
CA GLY A 302 -0.15 0.56 -0.08
C GLY A 302 -0.71 0.19 -1.45
N LEU A 303 -0.45 -1.02 -1.94
CA LEU A 303 -0.98 -1.50 -3.22
C LEU A 303 -2.51 -1.60 -3.21
N TYR A 304 -3.08 -2.14 -2.13
CA TYR A 304 -4.53 -2.20 -1.95
C TYR A 304 -5.17 -0.82 -2.04
N LEU A 305 -4.69 0.16 -1.27
CA LEU A 305 -5.21 1.52 -1.25
C LEU A 305 -5.06 2.21 -2.62
N SER A 306 -3.94 1.98 -3.30
CA SER A 306 -3.70 2.53 -4.63
C SER A 306 -4.67 1.98 -5.67
N MET A 307 -4.84 0.66 -5.73
CA MET A 307 -5.73 0.02 -6.70
C MET A 307 -7.20 0.27 -6.34
N LYS A 308 -7.61 0.14 -5.06
CA LYS A 308 -8.98 0.46 -4.63
C LYS A 308 -9.33 1.90 -4.94
N GLY A 309 -8.42 2.85 -4.67
CA GLY A 309 -8.63 4.25 -5.04
C GLY A 309 -8.88 4.44 -6.54
N ALA A 310 -8.21 3.67 -7.40
CA ALA A 310 -8.44 3.69 -8.84
C ALA A 310 -9.85 3.17 -9.21
N PHE A 311 -10.32 2.09 -8.58
CA PHE A 311 -11.69 1.59 -8.76
C PHE A 311 -12.74 2.60 -8.27
N GLU A 312 -12.50 3.29 -7.16
CA GLU A 312 -13.41 4.30 -6.62
C GLU A 312 -13.44 5.55 -7.49
N LEU A 313 -12.29 6.02 -7.98
CA LEU A 313 -12.21 7.13 -8.94
C LEU A 313 -12.92 6.78 -10.25
N PHE A 314 -12.72 5.56 -10.76
CA PHE A 314 -13.44 5.07 -11.94
C PHE A 314 -14.96 5.14 -11.73
N LYS A 315 -15.47 4.68 -10.59
CA LYS A 315 -16.90 4.78 -10.27
C LYS A 315 -17.39 6.23 -10.23
N ALA A 316 -16.58 7.13 -9.69
CA ALA A 316 -16.93 8.55 -9.63
C ALA A 316 -16.96 9.19 -11.03
N ILE A 317 -16.04 8.81 -11.93
CA ILE A 317 -16.02 9.30 -13.32
C ILE A 317 -17.24 8.78 -14.13
N GLU A 318 -17.67 7.55 -13.87
CA GLU A 318 -18.82 6.92 -14.52
C GLU A 318 -20.19 7.34 -13.94
N SER A 319 -20.19 8.05 -12.82
CA SER A 319 -21.42 8.44 -12.14
C SER A 319 -22.03 9.70 -12.77
N ASP A 320 -23.34 9.71 -12.91
CA ASP A 320 -24.12 10.90 -13.31
C ASP A 320 -24.42 11.85 -12.12
N GLU A 321 -24.00 11.49 -10.89
CA GLU A 321 -24.24 12.32 -9.71
C GLU A 321 -23.29 13.53 -9.71
N SER A 322 -23.86 14.72 -9.51
CA SER A 322 -23.10 15.98 -9.48
C SER A 322 -22.02 16.05 -8.38
N ASN A 323 -22.16 15.26 -7.32
CA ASN A 323 -21.25 15.22 -6.17
C ASN A 323 -20.38 13.94 -6.16
N ALA A 324 -20.30 13.20 -7.27
CA ALA A 324 -19.56 11.94 -7.33
C ALA A 324 -18.07 12.10 -6.95
N MET A 325 -17.41 13.14 -7.43
CA MET A 325 -16.01 13.42 -7.12
C MET A 325 -15.82 13.82 -5.64
N GLN A 326 -16.75 14.52 -5.06
CA GLN A 326 -16.74 14.83 -3.62
C GLN A 326 -16.91 13.55 -2.79
N LYS A 327 -17.82 12.66 -3.19
CA LYS A 327 -17.98 11.34 -2.54
C LYS A 327 -16.70 10.49 -2.63
N TYR A 328 -15.99 10.57 -3.75
CA TYR A 328 -14.68 9.94 -3.91
C TYR A 328 -13.68 10.49 -2.89
N GLU A 329 -13.47 11.81 -2.85
CA GLU A 329 -12.53 12.46 -1.93
C GLU A 329 -12.86 12.12 -0.46
N ASP A 330 -14.13 12.27 -0.06
CA ASP A 330 -14.59 11.95 1.29
C ASP A 330 -14.41 10.48 1.65
N GLY A 331 -14.68 9.59 0.70
CA GLY A 331 -14.46 8.14 0.84
C GLY A 331 -12.99 7.82 1.08
N ARG A 332 -12.10 8.38 0.28
CA ARG A 332 -10.66 8.22 0.42
C ARG A 332 -10.14 8.74 1.78
N HIS A 333 -10.58 9.92 2.19
CA HIS A 333 -10.19 10.47 3.50
C HIS A 333 -10.66 9.59 4.67
N ARG A 334 -11.90 9.09 4.63
CA ARG A 334 -12.42 8.17 5.67
C ARG A 334 -11.62 6.88 5.73
N GLU A 335 -11.28 6.30 4.58
CA GLU A 335 -10.51 5.07 4.50
C GLU A 335 -9.09 5.25 5.06
N LEU A 336 -8.39 6.29 4.61
CA LEU A 336 -7.04 6.59 5.09
C LEU A 336 -7.02 6.85 6.60
N LYS A 337 -8.01 7.61 7.12
CA LYS A 337 -8.15 7.86 8.56
C LYS A 337 -8.40 6.58 9.36
N MET A 338 -9.22 5.69 8.84
CA MET A 338 -9.51 4.40 9.48
C MET A 338 -8.24 3.55 9.58
N TRP A 339 -7.50 3.41 8.48
CA TRP A 339 -6.24 2.68 8.49
C TRP A 339 -5.18 3.32 9.40
N GLN A 340 -5.13 4.65 9.50
CA GLN A 340 -4.28 5.33 10.49
C GLN A 340 -4.61 4.90 11.93
N GLY A 341 -5.89 4.70 12.27
CA GLY A 341 -6.30 4.18 13.58
C GLY A 341 -5.81 2.75 13.84
N VAL A 342 -5.90 1.87 12.84
CA VAL A 342 -5.38 0.49 12.93
C VAL A 342 -3.86 0.50 13.11
N ILE A 343 -3.15 1.29 12.30
CA ILE A 343 -1.69 1.45 12.36
C ILE A 343 -1.25 2.01 13.73
N GLN A 344 -1.98 2.99 14.26
CA GLN A 344 -1.68 3.53 15.58
C GLN A 344 -1.79 2.46 16.67
N SER A 345 -2.71 1.49 16.53
CA SER A 345 -2.85 0.38 17.47
C SER A 345 -1.66 -0.59 17.45
N TRP A 346 -0.93 -0.66 16.35
CA TRP A 346 0.36 -1.34 16.26
C TRP A 346 1.42 -0.59 17.06
N TYR A 347 1.66 0.67 16.74
CA TYR A 347 2.75 1.45 17.34
C TYR A 347 2.58 1.70 18.83
N ASN A 348 1.36 1.88 19.33
CA ASN A 348 1.08 2.08 20.75
C ASN A 348 0.94 0.77 21.54
N GLY A 349 1.17 -0.39 20.93
CA GLY A 349 1.17 -1.71 21.58
C GLY A 349 -0.22 -2.28 21.89
N ARG A 350 -1.31 -1.57 21.57
CA ARG A 350 -2.68 -2.02 21.91
C ARG A 350 -3.08 -3.29 21.17
N LEU A 351 -2.67 -3.44 19.90
CA LEU A 351 -2.92 -4.65 19.13
C LEU A 351 -2.31 -5.90 19.81
N PHE A 352 -1.09 -5.77 20.32
CA PHE A 352 -0.39 -6.86 20.99
C PHE A 352 -0.95 -7.14 22.39
N SER A 353 -1.36 -6.07 23.10
CA SER A 353 -2.06 -6.22 24.39
C SER A 353 -3.35 -7.00 24.23
N LEU A 354 -4.11 -6.74 23.15
CA LEU A 354 -5.30 -7.49 22.82
C LEU A 354 -5.00 -8.97 22.56
N TYR A 355 -3.94 -9.26 21.80
CA TYR A 355 -3.50 -10.63 21.56
C TYR A 355 -3.14 -11.35 22.89
N ARG A 356 -2.28 -10.76 23.73
CA ARG A 356 -1.89 -11.33 25.03
C ARG A 356 -3.08 -11.54 25.96
N ALA A 357 -4.06 -10.62 25.94
CA ALA A 357 -5.30 -10.77 26.69
C ALA A 357 -6.09 -12.00 26.19
N GLY A 358 -6.21 -12.17 24.86
CA GLY A 358 -6.85 -13.33 24.24
C GLY A 358 -6.17 -14.65 24.65
N GLN A 359 -4.82 -14.70 24.64
CA GLN A 359 -4.08 -15.91 25.07
C GLN A 359 -4.38 -16.28 26.55
N LYS A 360 -4.45 -15.30 27.45
CA LYS A 360 -4.79 -15.53 28.87
C LYS A 360 -6.21 -16.10 29.05
N GLN A 361 -7.13 -15.78 28.15
CA GLN A 361 -8.51 -16.23 28.20
C GLN A 361 -8.75 -17.59 27.54
N LYS A 362 -7.76 -18.19 26.88
CA LYS A 362 -7.92 -19.50 26.19
C LYS A 362 -8.37 -20.62 27.13
N ASN A 363 -7.94 -20.57 28.38
CA ASN A 363 -8.28 -21.59 29.40
C ASN A 363 -9.60 -21.29 30.12
N ASN A 364 -10.26 -20.16 29.83
CA ASN A 364 -11.57 -19.82 30.36
C ASN A 364 -12.66 -20.27 29.36
N PRO A 365 -13.69 -21.01 29.76
CA PRO A 365 -14.74 -21.49 28.88
C PRO A 365 -15.42 -20.38 28.06
N ILE A 366 -15.68 -19.23 28.68
CA ILE A 366 -16.29 -18.07 28.00
C ILE A 366 -15.30 -17.49 26.96
N GLY A 367 -14.04 -17.33 27.36
CA GLY A 367 -12.98 -16.85 26.46
C GLY A 367 -12.77 -17.78 25.28
N ALA A 368 -12.75 -19.09 25.49
CA ALA A 368 -12.63 -20.09 24.43
C ALA A 368 -13.81 -20.06 23.44
N ALA A 369 -15.04 -19.83 23.94
CA ALA A 369 -16.23 -19.71 23.09
C ALA A 369 -16.23 -18.43 22.23
N ILE A 370 -15.68 -17.34 22.72
CA ILE A 370 -15.64 -16.04 22.03
C ILE A 370 -14.43 -15.92 21.09
N ALA A 371 -13.33 -16.61 21.36
CA ALA A 371 -12.07 -16.49 20.64
C ALA A 371 -12.19 -16.65 19.11
N PRO A 372 -12.93 -17.66 18.56
CA PRO A 372 -13.10 -17.81 17.11
C PRO A 372 -13.80 -16.62 16.47
N HIS A 373 -14.80 -16.05 17.14
CA HIS A 373 -15.51 -14.86 16.67
C HIS A 373 -14.58 -13.64 16.60
N VAL A 374 -13.82 -13.38 17.64
CA VAL A 374 -12.84 -12.27 17.67
C VAL A 374 -11.78 -12.47 16.60
N GLN A 375 -11.21 -13.67 16.51
CA GLN A 375 -10.18 -14.01 15.52
C GLN A 375 -10.66 -13.75 14.09
N LYS A 376 -11.85 -14.22 13.75
CA LYS A 376 -12.51 -14.00 12.45
C LYS A 376 -12.57 -12.50 12.11
N HIS A 377 -13.07 -11.68 13.02
CA HIS A 377 -13.26 -10.25 12.76
C HIS A 377 -11.95 -9.47 12.74
N LEU A 378 -10.95 -9.86 13.55
CA LEU A 378 -9.61 -9.29 13.45
C LEU A 378 -8.95 -9.65 12.10
N THR A 379 -9.06 -10.90 11.67
CA THR A 379 -8.52 -11.32 10.38
C THR A 379 -9.15 -10.53 9.23
N ARG A 380 -10.45 -10.27 9.26
CA ARG A 380 -11.15 -9.45 8.25
C ARG A 380 -10.55 -8.05 8.10
N ILE A 381 -10.08 -7.44 9.18
CA ILE A 381 -9.40 -6.16 9.10
C ILE A 381 -8.12 -6.30 8.27
N PHE A 382 -7.29 -7.29 8.58
CA PHE A 382 -5.99 -7.49 7.96
C PHE A 382 -6.05 -8.16 6.56
N THR A 383 -7.23 -8.59 6.11
CA THR A 383 -7.46 -9.00 4.71
C THR A 383 -7.83 -7.85 3.78
N GLY A 384 -8.04 -6.64 4.32
CA GLY A 384 -8.44 -5.45 3.57
C GLY A 384 -9.95 -5.11 3.67
N GLN A 385 -10.72 -5.84 4.48
CA GLN A 385 -12.17 -5.61 4.66
C GLN A 385 -12.51 -4.51 5.69
N ALA A 386 -11.51 -3.89 6.31
CA ALA A 386 -11.70 -2.96 7.42
C ALA A 386 -12.65 -1.79 7.13
N VAL A 387 -12.72 -1.31 5.89
CA VAL A 387 -13.63 -0.22 5.50
C VAL A 387 -15.05 -0.73 5.33
N ASP A 388 -15.21 -1.85 4.65
CA ASP A 388 -16.51 -2.37 4.20
C ASP A 388 -17.21 -3.19 5.29
N ASP A 389 -16.44 -3.75 6.24
CA ASP A 389 -16.99 -4.47 7.40
C ASP A 389 -17.04 -3.57 8.66
N VAL A 390 -18.14 -2.82 8.75
CA VAL A 390 -18.38 -1.87 9.85
C VAL A 390 -18.38 -2.57 11.22
N TYR A 391 -18.90 -3.80 11.29
CA TYR A 391 -18.94 -4.54 12.55
C TYR A 391 -17.54 -4.94 13.01
N SER A 392 -16.73 -5.54 12.12
CA SER A 392 -15.34 -5.91 12.45
C SER A 392 -14.52 -4.69 12.89
N ARG A 393 -14.71 -3.54 12.22
CA ARG A 393 -14.05 -2.31 12.58
C ARG A 393 -14.46 -1.81 13.96
N LYS A 394 -15.76 -1.71 14.23
CA LYS A 394 -16.26 -1.26 15.56
C LYS A 394 -15.83 -2.21 16.67
N LEU A 395 -15.82 -3.51 16.42
CA LEU A 395 -15.32 -4.50 17.37
C LEU A 395 -13.84 -4.26 17.70
N PHE A 396 -13.02 -4.06 16.66
CA PHE A 396 -11.60 -3.74 16.83
C PHE A 396 -11.39 -2.43 17.60
N GLU A 397 -12.08 -1.36 17.22
CA GLU A 397 -12.02 -0.06 17.89
C GLU A 397 -12.42 -0.18 19.37
N TYR A 398 -13.52 -0.87 19.67
CA TYR A 398 -13.98 -1.13 21.03
C TYR A 398 -12.94 -1.91 21.82
N MET A 399 -12.43 -3.01 21.29
CA MET A 399 -11.47 -3.87 21.97
C MET A 399 -10.13 -3.18 22.22
N THR A 400 -9.68 -2.33 21.31
CA THR A 400 -8.42 -1.57 21.44
C THR A 400 -8.55 -0.31 22.29
N ALA A 401 -9.75 0.28 22.41
CA ALA A 401 -10.00 1.49 23.19
C ALA A 401 -10.48 1.20 24.63
N PHE A 402 -11.44 0.30 24.79
CA PHE A 402 -12.17 0.08 26.05
C PHE A 402 -12.16 -1.36 26.55
N GLY A 403 -11.73 -2.30 25.71
CA GLY A 403 -11.87 -3.73 25.98
C GLY A 403 -10.76 -4.29 26.87
N ILE A 404 -10.43 -5.54 26.59
CA ILE A 404 -9.52 -6.42 27.36
C ILE A 404 -8.06 -5.99 27.23
N ILE A 405 -7.76 -4.70 27.42
CA ILE A 405 -6.40 -4.17 27.30
C ILE A 405 -5.70 -4.24 28.64
N MET A 406 -4.48 -4.77 28.66
CA MET A 406 -3.61 -4.68 29.80
C MET A 406 -3.26 -3.21 30.08
N ARG A 407 -3.40 -2.77 31.33
CA ARG A 407 -3.28 -1.35 31.74
C ARG A 407 -1.93 -0.71 31.43
N ASN A 408 -0.91 -1.46 31.03
CA ASN A 408 0.43 -0.88 30.80
C ASN A 408 1.23 -1.64 29.74
N PRO A 409 0.98 -1.39 28.44
CA PRO A 409 1.71 -2.05 27.35
C PRO A 409 3.08 -1.39 27.05
N LYS A 410 3.76 -0.79 28.03
CA LYS A 410 5.02 -0.04 27.79
C LYS A 410 6.08 -0.88 27.08
N ASP A 411 6.14 -2.17 27.37
CA ASP A 411 7.00 -3.15 26.71
C ASP A 411 6.59 -3.45 25.26
N LEU A 412 5.36 -3.10 24.88
CA LEU A 412 4.78 -3.34 23.54
C LEU A 412 4.77 -2.09 22.66
N ILE A 413 5.11 -0.92 23.18
CA ILE A 413 5.19 0.33 22.40
C ILE A 413 6.38 0.25 21.46
N VAL A 414 6.19 0.67 20.21
CA VAL A 414 7.25 0.87 19.22
C VAL A 414 7.64 2.35 19.22
N GLN A 415 8.90 2.64 19.59
CA GLN A 415 9.44 3.99 19.76
C GLN A 415 9.70 4.72 18.45
#